data_cf5260747ce76ccfe36cc4f3377852ac
#
_entry.id   cf5260747ce76ccfe36cc4f3377852ac
#
_cell.length_a   1.000
_cell.length_b   1.000
_cell.length_c   1.000
_cell.angle_alpha   90.00
_cell.angle_beta   90.00
_cell.angle_gamma   90.00
#
_symmetry.space_group_name_H-M   'P 1'
#
loop_
_entity.id
_entity.type
_entity.pdbx_description
1 polymer ?
#
loop_
_entity_poly.entity_id
_entity_poly.type
_entity_poly.pdbx_seq_one_letter_code
_entity_poly.pdbx_strand_id
1 'polypeptide(L)'
;TPLYSSAASDVYKRQVYYRENSIMTQVELSDNAKARVTGMVELRQIVNQLIQEQLDDYPDEDIKATQAKLNTAYDVFTAKYGLLNDRKNGRLFEDDSSYYLLCSLENLDENKQLKSKADMFTKRTIRPERTVTSVDTPSEALAVSIGEHGRVDLPYMAELLGSPGDYERITTELQGVIFKDPSADADEPEAGWQTADEYLSGNVRNKLRMAQLAAESHPEFKINVEALTKAQPKDLEASEIDIRLGATWLNPAIVQQFMMETFQPPYRIRYNNLIQVRYSPFTSEWRIGNKSAAGMYDIMSTETYGTHRANAYKILEDTLNLRDCRIYDTIEEDGKERRVLNQKETMLAQQKQQAIKDTFAGWVWQDPQRRNLLVKQYNELFNSTRPREYDGSHIHFVGMNPEINLREHQRNAVAHVLYGGNTLLAHEVGAGKSFEMAASAMESKRLGLCQKSLFVVPNHLTEQWASEFLRLYPNSKLLVTSKKDFEPANRKPVSYTHLRAHETRS
;
A
#
# COMPACT_ATOMS: atom_id res chain seq x y z
N THR A 1 -14.39 -3.58 6.20
CA THR A 1 -15.61 -3.20 5.43
C THR A 1 -15.19 -2.88 4.02
N PRO A 2 -15.61 -3.60 2.98
CA PRO A 2 -15.19 -3.31 1.61
C PRO A 2 -15.71 -1.92 1.20
N LEU A 3 -14.79 -1.11 0.65
CA LEU A 3 -15.00 0.28 0.24
C LEU A 3 -15.82 0.46 -1.07
N TYR A 4 -16.33 -0.64 -1.63
CA TYR A 4 -17.17 -0.59 -2.82
C TYR A 4 -18.55 -1.16 -2.51
N SER A 5 -19.54 -0.29 -2.32
CA SER A 5 -20.93 -0.73 -2.32
C SER A 5 -21.30 -1.11 -3.76
N SER A 6 -21.35 -2.41 -4.04
CA SER A 6 -21.88 -2.90 -5.30
C SER A 6 -23.35 -2.48 -5.44
N ALA A 7 -23.72 -2.02 -6.64
CA ALA A 7 -25.10 -1.71 -6.96
C ALA A 7 -25.97 -2.96 -6.80
N ALA A 8 -27.11 -2.85 -6.14
CA ALA A 8 -28.02 -3.95 -5.89
C ALA A 8 -29.49 -3.50 -5.87
N SER A 9 -30.37 -4.35 -6.39
CA SER A 9 -31.81 -4.17 -6.31
C SER A 9 -32.35 -4.81 -5.03
N ASP A 10 -33.06 -4.07 -4.20
CA ASP A 10 -33.66 -4.55 -2.95
C ASP A 10 -35.16 -4.36 -2.94
N VAL A 11 -35.91 -5.26 -2.26
CA VAL A 11 -37.35 -5.19 -2.11
C VAL A 11 -37.72 -4.98 -0.65
N TYR A 12 -38.22 -3.81 -0.31
CA TYR A 12 -38.71 -3.48 1.02
C TYR A 12 -40.19 -3.07 1.00
N LYS A 13 -41.00 -3.69 1.85
CA LYS A 13 -42.48 -3.46 1.92
C LYS A 13 -43.16 -3.51 0.55
N ARG A 14 -42.77 -4.45 -0.30
CA ARG A 14 -43.24 -4.62 -1.68
C ARG A 14 -42.92 -3.48 -2.64
N GLN A 15 -41.95 -2.64 -2.31
CA GLN A 15 -41.39 -1.61 -3.20
C GLN A 15 -39.97 -1.99 -3.59
N VAL A 16 -39.60 -1.71 -4.84
CA VAL A 16 -38.24 -1.98 -5.36
C VAL A 16 -37.39 -0.75 -5.13
N TYR A 17 -36.24 -0.96 -4.58
CA TYR A 17 -35.21 0.05 -4.38
C TYR A 17 -33.94 -0.37 -5.11
N TYR A 18 -33.27 0.59 -5.70
CA TYR A 18 -31.91 0.44 -6.21
C TYR A 18 -30.94 1.06 -5.23
N ARG A 19 -29.94 0.31 -4.80
CA ARG A 19 -28.91 0.75 -3.86
C ARG A 19 -27.59 0.92 -4.59
N GLU A 20 -27.04 2.12 -4.55
CA GLU A 20 -25.73 2.45 -5.08
C GLU A 20 -25.03 3.42 -4.11
N ASN A 21 -23.72 3.22 -3.84
CA ASN A 21 -22.93 4.06 -2.94
C ASN A 21 -23.60 4.33 -1.57
N SER A 22 -24.24 3.32 -1.00
CA SER A 22 -24.99 3.38 0.27
C SER A 22 -26.26 4.25 0.24
N ILE A 23 -26.68 4.72 -0.92
CA ILE A 23 -27.94 5.47 -1.12
C ILE A 23 -28.98 4.49 -1.70
N MET A 24 -30.17 4.49 -1.11
CA MET A 24 -31.32 3.72 -1.62
C MET A 24 -32.28 4.65 -2.34
N THR A 25 -32.49 4.40 -3.63
CA THR A 25 -33.43 5.16 -4.45
C THR A 25 -34.59 4.26 -4.82
N GLN A 26 -35.82 4.70 -4.57
CA GLN A 26 -37.02 3.97 -4.98
C GLN A 26 -37.18 4.02 -6.50
N VAL A 27 -37.45 2.85 -7.11
CA VAL A 27 -37.63 2.73 -8.55
C VAL A 27 -39.10 2.43 -8.83
N GLU A 28 -39.74 3.27 -9.66
CA GLU A 28 -41.10 3.03 -10.12
C GLU A 28 -41.09 2.05 -11.30
N LEU A 29 -41.67 0.88 -11.08
CA LEU A 29 -41.78 -0.18 -12.07
C LEU A 29 -43.23 -0.60 -12.23
N SER A 30 -43.57 -1.08 -13.43
CA SER A 30 -44.86 -1.74 -13.66
C SER A 30 -44.99 -2.99 -12.78
N ASP A 31 -46.19 -3.42 -12.45
CA ASP A 31 -46.45 -4.57 -11.58
C ASP A 31 -45.75 -5.85 -12.06
N ASN A 32 -45.71 -6.07 -13.38
CA ASN A 32 -45.00 -7.21 -13.96
C ASN A 32 -43.46 -7.09 -13.79
N ALA A 33 -42.88 -5.91 -14.03
CA ALA A 33 -41.46 -5.66 -13.85
C ALA A 33 -41.05 -5.80 -12.37
N LYS A 34 -41.87 -5.25 -11.47
CA LYS A 34 -41.71 -5.38 -10.04
C LYS A 34 -41.71 -6.84 -9.57
N ALA A 35 -42.66 -7.64 -10.06
CA ALA A 35 -42.77 -9.04 -9.74
C ALA A 35 -41.55 -9.84 -10.27
N ARG A 36 -40.99 -9.50 -11.45
CA ARG A 36 -39.76 -10.09 -11.98
C ARG A 36 -38.57 -9.76 -11.11
N VAL A 37 -38.34 -8.48 -10.75
CA VAL A 37 -37.25 -8.06 -9.88
C VAL A 37 -37.35 -8.74 -8.50
N THR A 38 -38.57 -8.81 -7.94
CA THR A 38 -38.82 -9.51 -6.66
C THR A 38 -38.37 -10.97 -6.72
N GLY A 39 -38.78 -11.70 -7.78
CA GLY A 39 -38.39 -13.09 -7.95
C GLY A 39 -36.84 -13.26 -8.16
N MET A 40 -36.21 -12.35 -8.87
CA MET A 40 -34.75 -12.39 -9.05
C MET A 40 -33.98 -12.06 -7.74
N VAL A 41 -34.52 -11.14 -6.94
CA VAL A 41 -33.97 -10.84 -5.59
C VAL A 41 -34.11 -12.05 -4.67
N GLU A 42 -35.25 -12.76 -4.71
CA GLU A 42 -35.48 -14.00 -3.96
C GLU A 42 -34.46 -15.08 -4.37
N LEU A 43 -34.29 -15.32 -5.66
CA LEU A 43 -33.29 -16.25 -6.18
C LEU A 43 -31.88 -15.87 -5.74
N ARG A 44 -31.53 -14.59 -5.81
CA ARG A 44 -30.22 -14.08 -5.33
C ARG A 44 -30.01 -14.41 -3.84
N GLN A 45 -31.03 -14.20 -3.01
CA GLN A 45 -30.92 -14.48 -1.57
C GLN A 45 -30.68 -15.98 -1.32
N ILE A 46 -31.41 -16.85 -2.01
CA ILE A 46 -31.24 -18.32 -1.86
C ILE A 46 -29.87 -18.75 -2.37
N VAL A 47 -29.38 -18.21 -3.50
CA VAL A 47 -28.06 -18.51 -4.03
C VAL A 47 -26.94 -18.06 -3.07
N ASN A 48 -27.06 -16.84 -2.53
CA ASN A 48 -26.10 -16.34 -1.57
C ASN A 48 -26.10 -17.16 -0.27
N GLN A 49 -27.29 -17.58 0.21
CA GLN A 49 -27.39 -18.49 1.35
C GLN A 49 -26.71 -19.82 1.04
N LEU A 50 -26.96 -20.42 -0.11
CA LEU A 50 -26.35 -21.67 -0.53
C LEU A 50 -24.81 -21.57 -0.67
N ILE A 51 -24.31 -20.44 -1.16
CA ILE A 51 -22.86 -20.16 -1.21
C ILE A 51 -22.31 -20.11 0.21
N GLN A 52 -22.94 -19.37 1.11
CA GLN A 52 -22.49 -19.22 2.48
C GLN A 52 -22.51 -20.55 3.24
N GLU A 53 -23.59 -21.33 3.14
CA GLU A 53 -23.68 -22.66 3.76
C GLU A 53 -22.56 -23.61 3.28
N GLN A 54 -22.17 -23.51 2.01
CA GLN A 54 -21.06 -24.31 1.47
C GLN A 54 -19.70 -23.82 1.93
N LEU A 55 -19.51 -22.49 2.11
CA LEU A 55 -18.27 -21.90 2.64
C LEU A 55 -18.07 -22.24 4.12
N ASP A 56 -19.16 -22.20 4.90
CA ASP A 56 -19.16 -22.47 6.33
C ASP A 56 -19.22 -23.99 6.67
N ASP A 57 -19.08 -24.84 5.63
CA ASP A 57 -19.08 -26.31 5.72
C ASP A 57 -20.30 -26.92 6.42
N TYR A 58 -21.48 -26.40 6.13
CA TYR A 58 -22.74 -26.97 6.65
C TYR A 58 -22.91 -28.42 6.19
N PRO A 59 -23.65 -29.23 6.97
CA PRO A 59 -23.97 -30.62 6.61
C PRO A 59 -24.63 -30.71 5.23
N ASP A 60 -24.36 -31.79 4.50
CA ASP A 60 -24.91 -32.00 3.16
C ASP A 60 -26.46 -32.04 3.13
N GLU A 61 -27.10 -32.37 4.27
CA GLU A 61 -28.57 -32.36 4.40
C GLU A 61 -29.11 -30.91 4.31
N ASP A 62 -28.50 -29.95 4.98
CA ASP A 62 -28.87 -28.54 4.96
C ASP A 62 -28.65 -27.94 3.58
N ILE A 63 -27.50 -28.24 2.97
CA ILE A 63 -27.18 -27.83 1.60
C ILE A 63 -28.22 -28.36 0.61
N LYS A 64 -28.62 -29.65 0.72
CA LYS A 64 -29.66 -30.22 -0.13
C LYS A 64 -31.02 -29.57 0.10
N ALA A 65 -31.34 -29.21 1.34
CA ALA A 65 -32.59 -28.50 1.63
C ALA A 65 -32.61 -27.11 0.95
N THR A 66 -31.51 -26.37 0.98
CA THR A 66 -31.40 -25.07 0.29
C THR A 66 -31.35 -25.23 -1.21
N GLN A 67 -30.75 -26.29 -1.75
CA GLN A 67 -30.81 -26.65 -3.18
C GLN A 67 -32.24 -26.94 -3.63
N ALA A 68 -33.03 -27.64 -2.82
CA ALA A 68 -34.44 -27.90 -3.13
C ALA A 68 -35.27 -26.59 -3.15
N LYS A 69 -35.02 -25.67 -2.21
CA LYS A 69 -35.63 -24.33 -2.23
C LYS A 69 -35.25 -23.57 -3.49
N LEU A 70 -33.97 -23.59 -3.89
CA LEU A 70 -33.48 -22.94 -5.09
C LEU A 70 -34.15 -23.52 -6.34
N ASN A 71 -34.27 -24.85 -6.44
CA ASN A 71 -34.95 -25.51 -7.56
C ASN A 71 -36.40 -25.06 -7.66
N THR A 72 -37.15 -25.05 -6.55
CA THR A 72 -38.53 -24.65 -6.51
C THR A 72 -38.71 -23.20 -6.92
N ALA A 73 -37.96 -22.29 -6.36
CA ALA A 73 -38.01 -20.87 -6.69
C ALA A 73 -37.63 -20.59 -8.16
N TYR A 74 -36.63 -21.28 -8.67
CA TYR A 74 -36.21 -21.17 -10.06
C TYR A 74 -37.30 -21.68 -11.03
N ASP A 75 -37.89 -22.84 -10.77
CA ASP A 75 -38.93 -23.42 -11.63
C ASP A 75 -40.19 -22.56 -11.64
N VAL A 76 -40.58 -22.00 -10.50
CA VAL A 76 -41.73 -21.04 -10.41
C VAL A 76 -41.44 -19.75 -11.18
N PHE A 77 -40.22 -19.22 -11.04
CA PHE A 77 -39.82 -18.00 -11.74
C PHE A 77 -39.80 -18.22 -13.26
N THR A 78 -39.11 -19.26 -13.74
CA THR A 78 -38.91 -19.49 -15.16
C THR A 78 -40.20 -19.89 -15.88
N ALA A 79 -41.08 -20.62 -15.23
CA ALA A 79 -42.41 -20.95 -15.79
C ALA A 79 -43.24 -19.68 -16.06
N LYS A 80 -43.10 -18.63 -15.27
CA LYS A 80 -43.90 -17.41 -15.39
C LYS A 80 -43.19 -16.31 -16.20
N TYR A 81 -41.88 -16.18 -16.09
CA TYR A 81 -41.16 -15.03 -16.58
C TYR A 81 -40.08 -15.35 -17.63
N GLY A 82 -39.89 -16.63 -17.97
CA GLY A 82 -38.83 -17.09 -18.87
C GLY A 82 -37.48 -17.21 -18.17
N LEU A 83 -36.43 -17.51 -18.94
CA LEU A 83 -35.06 -17.74 -18.43
C LEU A 83 -34.46 -16.48 -17.81
N LEU A 84 -33.55 -16.65 -16.84
CA LEU A 84 -32.80 -15.55 -16.23
C LEU A 84 -32.00 -14.78 -17.26
N ASN A 85 -31.45 -15.50 -18.26
CA ASN A 85 -30.68 -14.91 -19.36
C ASN A 85 -31.59 -14.24 -20.44
N ASP A 86 -32.94 -14.27 -20.31
CA ASP A 86 -33.83 -13.60 -21.25
C ASP A 86 -33.61 -12.09 -21.20
N ARG A 87 -33.60 -11.45 -22.39
CA ARG A 87 -33.40 -10.01 -22.54
C ARG A 87 -34.34 -9.15 -21.68
N LYS A 88 -35.58 -9.62 -21.44
CA LYS A 88 -36.55 -8.90 -20.60
C LYS A 88 -36.16 -8.90 -19.14
N ASN A 89 -35.59 -10.00 -18.63
CA ASN A 89 -35.10 -10.12 -17.26
C ASN A 89 -33.76 -9.38 -17.12
N GLY A 90 -32.87 -9.51 -18.10
CA GLY A 90 -31.58 -8.80 -18.14
C GLY A 90 -31.74 -7.30 -18.01
N ARG A 91 -32.55 -6.67 -18.82
CA ARG A 91 -32.76 -5.21 -18.77
C ARG A 91 -33.28 -4.66 -17.43
N LEU A 92 -33.89 -5.50 -16.61
CA LEU A 92 -34.42 -5.10 -15.30
C LEU A 92 -33.41 -5.32 -14.18
N PHE A 93 -32.35 -6.11 -14.41
CA PHE A 93 -31.44 -6.55 -13.35
C PHE A 93 -29.96 -6.47 -13.75
N GLU A 94 -29.60 -6.01 -14.97
CA GLU A 94 -28.23 -5.95 -15.46
C GLU A 94 -27.33 -5.02 -14.65
N ASP A 95 -27.89 -4.03 -13.97
CA ASP A 95 -27.17 -3.13 -13.08
C ASP A 95 -26.94 -3.72 -11.67
N ASP A 96 -27.56 -4.86 -11.35
CA ASP A 96 -27.31 -5.56 -10.10
C ASP A 96 -26.01 -6.37 -10.17
N SER A 97 -25.13 -6.21 -9.20
CA SER A 97 -23.83 -6.92 -9.14
C SER A 97 -23.94 -8.44 -9.16
N SER A 98 -25.10 -8.99 -8.76
CA SER A 98 -25.38 -10.41 -8.76
C SER A 98 -26.05 -10.91 -10.04
N TYR A 99 -26.30 -10.05 -11.03
CA TYR A 99 -26.95 -10.46 -12.27
C TYR A 99 -26.25 -11.60 -12.97
N TYR A 100 -24.93 -11.49 -13.13
CA TYR A 100 -24.14 -12.54 -13.79
C TYR A 100 -24.08 -13.84 -12.96
N LEU A 101 -24.12 -13.75 -11.64
CA LEU A 101 -24.24 -14.92 -10.77
C LEU A 101 -25.57 -15.65 -11.03
N LEU A 102 -26.68 -14.92 -11.12
CA LEU A 102 -27.98 -15.52 -11.45
C LEU A 102 -28.00 -16.10 -12.88
N CYS A 103 -27.43 -15.41 -13.85
CA CYS A 103 -27.30 -15.92 -15.21
C CYS A 103 -26.48 -17.21 -15.29
N SER A 104 -25.52 -17.41 -14.39
CA SER A 104 -24.70 -18.62 -14.34
C SER A 104 -25.45 -19.87 -13.86
N LEU A 105 -26.66 -19.72 -13.34
CA LEU A 105 -27.55 -20.83 -12.97
C LEU A 105 -28.08 -21.60 -14.19
N GLU A 106 -27.98 -21.03 -15.39
CA GLU A 106 -28.48 -21.58 -16.64
C GLU A 106 -27.33 -21.93 -17.60
N ASN A 107 -27.27 -23.16 -18.05
CA ASN A 107 -26.42 -23.57 -19.18
C ASN A 107 -27.29 -23.56 -20.45
N LEU A 108 -26.99 -22.64 -21.37
CA LEU A 108 -27.74 -22.46 -22.59
C LEU A 108 -27.06 -23.16 -23.76
N ASP A 109 -27.87 -23.55 -24.77
CA ASP A 109 -27.35 -24.01 -26.06
C ASP A 109 -27.05 -22.84 -27.03
N GLU A 110 -26.61 -23.15 -28.25
CA GLU A 110 -26.29 -22.13 -29.28
C GLU A 110 -27.50 -21.29 -29.68
N ASN A 111 -28.71 -21.82 -29.49
CA ASN A 111 -29.99 -21.16 -29.78
C ASN A 111 -30.54 -20.40 -28.56
N LYS A 112 -29.73 -20.26 -27.47
CA LYS A 112 -30.11 -19.63 -26.20
C LYS A 112 -31.31 -20.33 -25.49
N GLN A 113 -31.49 -21.62 -25.75
CA GLN A 113 -32.44 -22.46 -25.02
C GLN A 113 -31.76 -23.12 -23.84
N LEU A 114 -32.51 -23.41 -22.78
CA LEU A 114 -31.96 -24.06 -21.59
C LEU A 114 -31.55 -25.50 -21.92
N LYS A 115 -30.23 -25.75 -21.90
CA LYS A 115 -29.65 -27.08 -22.06
C LYS A 115 -29.68 -27.86 -20.75
N SER A 116 -29.32 -27.22 -19.65
CA SER A 116 -29.38 -27.79 -18.30
C SER A 116 -29.27 -26.70 -17.24
N LYS A 117 -29.78 -26.98 -16.03
CA LYS A 117 -29.46 -26.18 -14.85
C LYS A 117 -27.99 -26.34 -14.46
N ALA A 118 -27.38 -25.36 -13.80
CA ALA A 118 -26.03 -25.44 -13.27
C ALA A 118 -25.90 -26.52 -12.18
N ASP A 119 -24.66 -26.98 -11.96
CA ASP A 119 -24.37 -28.04 -10.95
C ASP A 119 -24.74 -27.59 -9.51
N MET A 120 -24.79 -26.30 -9.24
CA MET A 120 -25.20 -25.74 -7.96
C MET A 120 -26.58 -26.22 -7.47
N PHE A 121 -27.47 -26.57 -8.39
CA PHE A 121 -28.81 -27.09 -8.04
C PHE A 121 -28.81 -28.50 -7.46
N THR A 122 -27.75 -29.29 -7.67
CA THR A 122 -27.73 -30.71 -7.35
C THR A 122 -26.46 -31.18 -6.65
N LYS A 123 -25.39 -30.39 -6.72
CA LYS A 123 -24.08 -30.77 -6.19
C LYS A 123 -23.52 -29.66 -5.30
N ARG A 124 -22.67 -30.06 -4.33
CA ARG A 124 -21.81 -29.14 -3.64
C ARG A 124 -20.77 -28.58 -4.62
N THR A 125 -20.75 -27.27 -4.86
CA THR A 125 -19.88 -26.61 -5.83
C THR A 125 -18.71 -25.87 -5.17
N ILE A 126 -18.85 -25.55 -3.88
CA ILE A 126 -17.84 -24.88 -3.09
C ILE A 126 -17.44 -25.81 -1.95
N ARG A 127 -16.14 -25.99 -1.73
CA ARG A 127 -15.60 -26.68 -0.57
C ARG A 127 -14.99 -25.65 0.36
N PRO A 128 -15.13 -25.83 1.68
CA PRO A 128 -14.52 -24.92 2.65
C PRO A 128 -13.00 -24.87 2.46
N GLU A 129 -12.44 -23.77 2.85
CA GLU A 129 -11.00 -23.58 2.88
C GLU A 129 -10.40 -24.59 3.88
N ARG A 130 -9.44 -25.38 3.44
CA ARG A 130 -8.72 -26.27 4.35
C ARG A 130 -7.72 -25.42 5.10
N THR A 131 -7.93 -25.23 6.39
CA THR A 131 -6.92 -24.69 7.29
C THR A 131 -5.70 -25.62 7.31
N VAL A 132 -4.52 -25.02 7.23
CA VAL A 132 -3.26 -25.76 7.38
C VAL A 132 -3.14 -26.20 8.85
N THR A 133 -3.11 -27.49 9.08
CA THR A 133 -3.05 -28.04 10.45
C THR A 133 -1.66 -28.46 10.89
N SER A 134 -0.73 -28.66 9.95
CA SER A 134 0.66 -29.01 10.23
C SER A 134 1.58 -28.60 9.09
N VAL A 135 2.82 -28.30 9.43
CA VAL A 135 3.91 -27.99 8.50
C VAL A 135 5.21 -28.66 8.96
N ASP A 136 6.16 -28.80 8.04
CA ASP A 136 7.40 -29.55 8.32
C ASP A 136 8.54 -28.64 8.84
N THR A 137 8.55 -27.35 8.46
CA THR A 137 9.65 -26.44 8.78
C THR A 137 9.18 -25.13 9.41
N PRO A 138 10.02 -24.48 10.25
CA PRO A 138 9.72 -23.17 10.82
C PRO A 138 9.49 -22.08 9.76
N SER A 139 10.14 -22.16 8.61
CA SER A 139 9.92 -21.22 7.49
C SER A 139 8.51 -21.34 6.90
N GLU A 140 7.99 -22.56 6.81
CA GLU A 140 6.61 -22.80 6.38
C GLU A 140 5.62 -22.33 7.45
N ALA A 141 5.88 -22.62 8.73
CA ALA A 141 5.09 -22.13 9.83
C ALA A 141 5.00 -20.60 9.85
N LEU A 142 6.12 -19.91 9.59
CA LEU A 142 6.17 -18.47 9.48
C LEU A 142 5.28 -17.96 8.34
N ALA A 143 5.38 -18.54 7.16
CA ALA A 143 4.58 -18.12 6.00
C ALA A 143 3.08 -18.32 6.25
N VAL A 144 2.68 -19.43 6.88
CA VAL A 144 1.28 -19.68 7.27
C VAL A 144 0.83 -18.69 8.35
N SER A 145 1.65 -18.44 9.37
CA SER A 145 1.37 -17.47 10.43
C SER A 145 1.14 -16.06 9.88
N ILE A 146 2.00 -15.60 8.96
CA ILE A 146 1.83 -14.30 8.30
C ILE A 146 0.57 -14.29 7.42
N GLY A 147 0.30 -15.39 6.68
CA GLY A 147 -0.87 -15.50 5.81
C GLY A 147 -2.21 -15.47 6.57
N GLU A 148 -2.31 -16.13 7.70
CA GLU A 148 -3.54 -16.26 8.48
C GLU A 148 -3.68 -15.20 9.58
N HIS A 149 -2.60 -14.91 10.32
CA HIS A 149 -2.62 -13.98 11.46
C HIS A 149 -2.08 -12.59 11.14
N GLY A 150 -1.41 -12.42 9.98
CA GLY A 150 -0.79 -11.15 9.57
C GLY A 150 0.43 -10.74 10.40
N ARG A 151 0.98 -11.65 11.22
CA ARG A 151 2.10 -11.39 12.12
C ARG A 151 2.88 -12.68 12.43
N VAL A 152 4.05 -12.52 13.02
CA VAL A 152 4.79 -13.64 13.62
C VAL A 152 4.09 -14.04 14.92
N ASP A 153 3.48 -15.22 14.96
CA ASP A 153 2.77 -15.78 16.10
C ASP A 153 3.45 -17.09 16.51
N LEU A 154 4.40 -17.01 17.44
CA LEU A 154 5.21 -18.18 17.86
C LEU A 154 4.38 -19.30 18.43
N PRO A 155 3.36 -19.08 19.31
CA PRO A 155 2.46 -20.12 19.77
C PRO A 155 1.80 -20.89 18.63
N TYR A 156 1.22 -20.17 17.67
CA TYR A 156 0.58 -20.78 16.50
C TYR A 156 1.58 -21.55 15.62
N MET A 157 2.76 -20.99 15.40
CA MET A 157 3.83 -21.67 14.65
C MET A 157 4.29 -22.96 15.34
N ALA A 158 4.38 -22.97 16.67
CA ALA A 158 4.74 -24.15 17.44
C ALA A 158 3.65 -25.24 17.39
N GLU A 159 2.37 -24.86 17.36
CA GLU A 159 1.25 -25.79 17.13
C GLU A 159 1.33 -26.42 15.74
N LEU A 160 1.55 -25.63 14.69
CA LEU A 160 1.70 -26.12 13.31
C LEU A 160 2.87 -27.10 13.16
N LEU A 161 3.95 -26.92 13.90
CA LEU A 161 5.13 -27.81 13.92
C LEU A 161 4.95 -29.06 14.80
N GLY A 162 3.80 -29.18 15.49
CA GLY A 162 3.54 -30.29 16.40
C GLY A 162 4.38 -30.29 17.68
N SER A 163 4.99 -29.17 18.03
CA SER A 163 5.85 -28.98 19.21
C SER A 163 5.43 -27.73 20.02
N PRO A 164 4.25 -27.73 20.64
CA PRO A 164 3.75 -26.60 21.42
C PRO A 164 4.74 -26.19 22.52
N GLY A 165 5.09 -24.90 22.56
CA GLY A 165 5.99 -24.32 23.56
C GLY A 165 7.49 -24.39 23.21
N ASP A 166 7.90 -25.04 22.12
CA ASP A 166 9.29 -25.08 21.66
C ASP A 166 9.64 -23.85 20.80
N TYR A 167 9.62 -22.67 21.42
CA TYR A 167 9.92 -21.41 20.75
C TYR A 167 11.41 -21.24 20.44
N GLU A 168 12.29 -21.85 21.26
CA GLU A 168 13.75 -21.75 21.09
C GLU A 168 14.20 -22.37 19.77
N ARG A 169 13.66 -23.51 19.40
CA ARG A 169 13.92 -24.13 18.10
C ARG A 169 13.51 -23.21 16.95
N ILE A 170 12.30 -22.66 17.01
CA ILE A 170 11.76 -21.78 15.95
C ILE A 170 12.64 -20.54 15.78
N THR A 171 12.97 -19.86 16.88
CA THR A 171 13.76 -18.62 16.85
C THR A 171 15.20 -18.85 16.43
N THR A 172 15.77 -20.02 16.75
CA THR A 172 17.12 -20.41 16.34
C THR A 172 17.18 -20.72 14.84
N GLU A 173 16.25 -21.52 14.33
CA GLU A 173 16.20 -21.86 12.90
C GLU A 173 15.83 -20.65 12.00
N LEU A 174 15.03 -19.71 12.54
CA LEU A 174 14.68 -18.47 11.84
C LEU A 174 15.57 -17.27 12.20
N GLN A 175 16.74 -17.52 12.77
CA GLN A 175 17.68 -16.46 13.10
C GLN A 175 18.05 -15.63 11.87
N GLY A 176 17.85 -14.30 11.94
CA GLY A 176 18.04 -13.39 10.81
C GLY A 176 16.83 -13.26 9.88
N VAL A 177 15.84 -14.16 9.98
CA VAL A 177 14.55 -14.06 9.26
C VAL A 177 13.51 -13.36 10.13
N ILE A 178 13.54 -13.59 11.44
CA ILE A 178 12.72 -12.89 12.43
C ILE A 178 13.59 -12.24 13.48
N PHE A 179 13.11 -11.14 14.07
CA PHE A 179 13.76 -10.39 15.13
C PHE A 179 12.79 -10.05 16.24
N LYS A 180 13.23 -10.13 17.50
CA LYS A 180 12.45 -9.64 18.63
C LYS A 180 12.68 -8.14 18.78
N ASP A 181 11.60 -7.37 18.92
CA ASP A 181 11.68 -5.92 19.18
C ASP A 181 12.10 -5.71 20.64
N PRO A 182 13.20 -4.97 20.91
CA PRO A 182 13.63 -4.70 22.27
C PRO A 182 12.63 -3.90 23.13
N SER A 183 11.67 -3.25 22.50
CA SER A 183 10.61 -2.49 23.19
C SER A 183 9.42 -3.37 23.61
N ALA A 184 9.37 -4.63 23.18
CA ALA A 184 8.36 -5.57 23.59
C ALA A 184 8.57 -6.00 25.05
N ASP A 185 7.49 -6.46 25.69
CA ASP A 185 7.53 -6.89 27.07
C ASP A 185 8.54 -8.06 27.25
N ALA A 186 9.45 -7.89 28.20
CA ALA A 186 10.46 -8.90 28.49
C ALA A 186 9.86 -10.16 29.16
N ASP A 187 8.71 -10.00 29.83
CA ASP A 187 8.03 -11.09 30.52
C ASP A 187 7.21 -11.99 29.55
N GLU A 188 7.06 -11.55 28.28
CA GLU A 188 6.39 -12.33 27.22
C GLU A 188 7.42 -12.74 26.13
N PRO A 189 8.09 -13.89 26.27
CA PRO A 189 9.13 -14.35 25.34
C PRO A 189 8.60 -14.57 23.91
N GLU A 190 7.30 -14.88 23.76
CA GLU A 190 6.60 -15.10 22.50
C GLU A 190 6.17 -13.80 21.80
N ALA A 191 6.11 -12.68 22.51
CA ALA A 191 5.63 -11.41 21.97
C ALA A 191 6.74 -10.57 21.31
N GLY A 192 6.33 -9.65 20.44
CA GLY A 192 7.20 -8.64 19.84
C GLY A 192 8.10 -9.15 18.72
N TRP A 193 7.85 -10.35 18.19
CA TRP A 193 8.58 -10.86 17.05
C TRP A 193 8.06 -10.25 15.74
N GLN A 194 8.98 -9.82 14.89
CA GLN A 194 8.71 -9.21 13.58
C GLN A 194 9.56 -9.91 12.52
N THR A 195 9.09 -9.92 11.29
CA THR A 195 9.90 -10.37 10.15
C THR A 195 11.06 -9.40 9.88
N ALA A 196 12.12 -9.88 9.25
CA ALA A 196 13.29 -9.07 8.92
C ALA A 196 12.94 -7.83 8.08
N ASP A 197 12.02 -7.98 7.10
CA ASP A 197 11.54 -6.88 6.27
C ASP A 197 10.81 -5.79 7.09
N GLU A 198 10.08 -6.19 8.11
CA GLU A 198 9.39 -5.27 9.03
C GLU A 198 10.36 -4.65 10.02
N TYR A 199 11.18 -5.46 10.68
CA TYR A 199 12.11 -4.99 11.72
C TYR A 199 13.20 -4.07 11.14
N LEU A 200 13.79 -4.44 10.00
CA LEU A 200 14.88 -3.70 9.34
C LEU A 200 14.38 -2.57 8.41
N SER A 201 13.16 -2.12 8.59
CA SER A 201 12.52 -1.02 7.85
C SER A 201 12.04 0.10 8.78
N GLY A 202 11.53 1.18 8.22
CA GLY A 202 11.13 2.37 8.98
C GLY A 202 12.35 3.12 9.52
N ASN A 203 12.26 3.70 10.70
CA ASN A 203 13.36 4.47 11.30
C ASN A 203 14.44 3.55 11.88
N VAL A 204 15.30 3.03 11.01
CA VAL A 204 16.38 2.09 11.36
C VAL A 204 17.46 2.71 12.23
N ARG A 205 17.64 4.04 12.22
CA ARG A 205 18.60 4.72 13.11
C ARG A 205 18.14 4.67 14.56
N ASN A 206 16.86 4.93 14.78
CA ASN A 206 16.29 4.85 16.12
C ASN A 206 16.26 3.41 16.63
N LYS A 207 15.84 2.46 15.77
CA LYS A 207 15.85 1.02 16.10
C LYS A 207 17.25 0.54 16.48
N LEU A 208 18.30 1.00 15.78
CA LEU A 208 19.70 0.66 16.13
C LEU A 208 20.08 1.17 17.53
N ARG A 209 19.73 2.41 17.87
CA ARG A 209 19.99 2.95 19.23
C ARG A 209 19.28 2.13 20.31
N MET A 210 18.03 1.76 20.09
CA MET A 210 17.27 0.94 21.02
C MET A 210 17.87 -0.46 21.16
N ALA A 211 18.26 -1.09 20.05
CA ALA A 211 18.93 -2.38 20.07
C ALA A 211 20.30 -2.36 20.78
N GLN A 212 21.07 -1.29 20.60
CA GLN A 212 22.36 -1.09 21.30
C GLN A 212 22.16 -0.98 22.82
N LEU A 213 21.19 -0.19 23.26
CA LEU A 213 20.85 -0.06 24.69
C LEU A 213 20.39 -1.39 25.28
N ALA A 214 19.54 -2.12 24.55
CA ALA A 214 19.06 -3.44 25.01
C ALA A 214 20.22 -4.47 25.08
N ALA A 215 21.14 -4.44 24.12
CA ALA A 215 22.26 -5.38 24.08
C ALA A 215 23.28 -5.21 25.23
N GLU A 216 23.25 -4.07 25.95
CA GLU A 216 24.07 -3.86 27.15
C GLU A 216 23.64 -4.78 28.31
N SER A 217 22.33 -5.02 28.44
CA SER A 217 21.75 -5.87 29.49
C SER A 217 21.37 -7.25 28.97
N HIS A 218 21.04 -7.39 27.70
CA HIS A 218 20.53 -8.59 27.04
C HIS A 218 21.36 -8.95 25.82
N PRO A 219 22.40 -9.81 25.96
CA PRO A 219 23.33 -10.15 24.87
C PRO A 219 22.68 -10.76 23.62
N GLU A 220 21.47 -11.32 23.72
CA GLU A 220 20.68 -11.84 22.59
C GLU A 220 20.37 -10.80 21.54
N PHE A 221 20.27 -9.52 21.91
CA PHE A 221 20.02 -8.43 20.97
C PHE A 221 21.26 -8.01 20.14
N LYS A 222 22.43 -8.65 20.33
CA LYS A 222 23.60 -8.38 19.48
C LYS A 222 23.32 -8.64 18.01
N ILE A 223 22.52 -9.67 17.70
CA ILE A 223 22.11 -9.97 16.33
C ILE A 223 21.28 -8.82 15.71
N ASN A 224 20.43 -8.20 16.51
CA ASN A 224 19.65 -7.03 16.09
C ASN A 224 20.57 -5.86 15.76
N VAL A 225 21.59 -5.62 16.61
CA VAL A 225 22.60 -4.56 16.38
C VAL A 225 23.36 -4.81 15.09
N GLU A 226 23.80 -6.04 14.85
CA GLU A 226 24.53 -6.39 13.61
C GLU A 226 23.67 -6.20 12.37
N ALA A 227 22.44 -6.70 12.40
CA ALA A 227 21.50 -6.59 11.29
C ALA A 227 21.11 -5.12 11.02
N LEU A 228 20.78 -4.35 12.06
CA LEU A 228 20.44 -2.94 11.95
C LEU A 228 21.63 -2.08 11.51
N THR A 229 22.86 -2.45 11.90
CA THR A 229 24.08 -1.77 11.42
C THR A 229 24.25 -1.93 9.91
N LYS A 230 24.01 -3.14 9.39
CA LYS A 230 24.06 -3.41 7.95
C LYS A 230 22.89 -2.73 7.20
N ALA A 231 21.76 -2.56 7.87
CA ALA A 231 20.54 -1.96 7.30
C ALA A 231 20.59 -0.41 7.31
N GLN A 232 21.59 0.24 7.91
CA GLN A 232 21.67 1.70 7.89
C GLN A 232 21.80 2.24 6.47
N PRO A 233 21.02 3.27 6.11
CA PRO A 233 21.22 3.96 4.85
C PRO A 233 22.62 4.64 4.85
N LYS A 234 23.24 4.66 3.67
CA LYS A 234 24.49 5.39 3.49
C LYS A 234 24.27 6.87 3.80
N ASP A 235 25.14 7.45 4.61
CA ASP A 235 25.06 8.88 4.90
C ASP A 235 25.28 9.69 3.62
N LEU A 236 24.39 10.67 3.42
CA LEU A 236 24.53 11.65 2.37
C LEU A 236 25.64 12.62 2.72
N GLU A 237 26.47 12.96 1.73
CA GLU A 237 27.53 13.95 1.85
C GLU A 237 26.99 15.38 1.65
N ALA A 238 27.77 16.39 2.05
CA ALA A 238 27.41 17.79 1.90
C ALA A 238 27.07 18.20 0.45
N SER A 239 27.69 17.55 -0.54
CA SER A 239 27.45 17.73 -1.97
C SER A 239 26.11 17.19 -2.46
N GLU A 240 25.52 16.26 -1.70
CA GLU A 240 24.25 15.60 -2.02
C GLU A 240 23.06 16.25 -1.28
N ILE A 241 23.32 17.17 -0.35
CA ILE A 241 22.33 17.82 0.49
C ILE A 241 22.06 19.24 0.01
N ASP A 242 20.83 19.53 -0.43
CA ASP A 242 20.40 20.89 -0.78
C ASP A 242 19.76 21.56 0.45
N ILE A 243 20.44 22.60 0.97
CA ILE A 243 19.92 23.39 2.09
C ILE A 243 19.48 24.77 1.61
N ARG A 244 18.23 25.09 1.80
CA ARG A 244 17.64 26.38 1.41
C ARG A 244 17.28 27.22 2.63
N LEU A 245 17.42 28.55 2.46
CA LEU A 245 16.85 29.51 3.43
C LEU A 245 15.34 29.24 3.59
N GLY A 246 14.87 29.19 4.83
CA GLY A 246 13.49 28.88 5.15
C GLY A 246 13.22 27.41 5.46
N ALA A 247 14.21 26.54 5.34
CA ALA A 247 14.07 25.16 5.82
C ALA A 247 13.75 25.15 7.33
N THR A 248 12.64 24.52 7.71
CA THR A 248 12.10 24.55 9.08
C THR A 248 12.95 23.78 10.10
N TRP A 249 13.81 22.88 9.62
CA TRP A 249 14.74 22.13 10.44
C TRP A 249 16.06 22.87 10.73
N LEU A 250 16.30 24.00 10.03
CA LEU A 250 17.50 24.79 10.20
C LEU A 250 17.47 25.51 11.55
N ASN A 251 18.56 25.39 12.31
CA ASN A 251 18.64 26.10 13.57
C ASN A 251 18.68 27.64 13.35
N PRO A 252 17.82 28.44 14.00
CA PRO A 252 17.84 29.89 13.89
C PRO A 252 19.22 30.51 14.15
N ALA A 253 20.05 29.88 14.98
CA ALA A 253 21.43 30.33 15.25
C ALA A 253 22.33 30.32 14.00
N ILE A 254 22.10 29.36 13.07
CA ILE A 254 22.86 29.30 11.81
C ILE A 254 22.47 30.45 10.89
N VAL A 255 21.15 30.72 10.81
CA VAL A 255 20.64 31.86 10.02
C VAL A 255 21.10 33.17 10.63
N GLN A 256 21.13 33.28 11.96
CA GLN A 256 21.67 34.42 12.69
C GLN A 256 23.16 34.63 12.37
N GLN A 257 23.95 33.55 12.38
CA GLN A 257 25.37 33.60 12.04
C GLN A 257 25.57 34.06 10.59
N PHE A 258 24.82 33.48 9.64
CA PHE A 258 24.84 33.89 8.23
C PHE A 258 24.56 35.38 8.09
N MET A 259 23.49 35.85 8.72
CA MET A 259 23.07 37.25 8.68
C MET A 259 24.19 38.19 9.20
N MET A 260 24.81 37.82 10.33
CA MET A 260 25.87 38.63 10.94
C MET A 260 27.18 38.65 10.14
N GLU A 261 27.56 37.51 9.55
CA GLU A 261 28.77 37.38 8.74
C GLU A 261 28.64 38.03 7.37
N THR A 262 27.45 37.89 6.73
CA THR A 262 27.21 38.35 5.35
C THR A 262 26.86 39.84 5.31
N PHE A 263 25.94 40.29 6.19
CA PHE A 263 25.52 41.69 6.14
C PHE A 263 26.42 42.63 6.96
N GLN A 264 27.29 42.06 7.80
CA GLN A 264 28.30 42.81 8.59
C GLN A 264 27.73 44.04 9.27
N PRO A 265 26.66 43.92 10.07
CA PRO A 265 26.03 45.10 10.70
C PRO A 265 27.03 45.85 11.59
N PRO A 266 26.81 47.15 11.84
CA PRO A 266 27.66 47.99 12.70
C PRO A 266 27.94 47.35 14.05
N TYR A 267 29.15 47.60 14.58
CA TYR A 267 29.64 47.00 15.85
C TYR A 267 28.62 47.05 16.98
N ARG A 268 27.93 48.18 17.15
CA ARG A 268 26.89 48.38 18.18
C ARG A 268 25.76 47.34 18.08
N ILE A 269 25.35 47.00 16.86
CA ILE A 269 24.27 46.03 16.60
C ILE A 269 24.76 44.64 16.89
N ARG A 270 25.97 44.32 16.42
CA ARG A 270 26.59 43.02 16.59
C ARG A 270 26.88 42.72 18.06
N TYR A 271 27.49 43.66 18.77
CA TYR A 271 27.86 43.53 20.18
C TYR A 271 26.65 43.35 21.10
N ASN A 272 25.59 44.11 20.87
CA ASN A 272 24.36 44.04 21.70
C ASN A 272 23.33 43.04 21.16
N ASN A 273 23.63 42.32 20.11
CA ASN A 273 22.74 41.35 19.47
C ASN A 273 21.33 41.94 19.22
N LEU A 274 21.26 43.18 18.72
CA LEU A 274 20.01 43.92 18.58
C LEU A 274 19.06 43.35 17.53
N ILE A 275 19.61 42.77 16.45
CA ILE A 275 18.84 42.13 15.36
C ILE A 275 18.90 40.64 15.59
N GLN A 276 17.76 40.00 15.82
CA GLN A 276 17.67 38.57 16.15
C GLN A 276 16.75 37.82 15.19
N VAL A 277 17.24 36.67 14.78
CA VAL A 277 16.43 35.71 14.01
C VAL A 277 15.73 34.75 14.97
N ARG A 278 14.44 34.58 14.79
CA ARG A 278 13.60 33.65 15.57
C ARG A 278 12.73 32.84 14.64
N TYR A 279 12.49 31.59 15.01
CA TYR A 279 11.56 30.70 14.34
C TYR A 279 10.50 30.22 15.33
N SER A 280 9.24 30.26 14.93
CA SER A 280 8.12 29.74 15.71
C SER A 280 7.64 28.42 15.10
N PRO A 281 7.81 27.28 15.77
CA PRO A 281 7.29 25.98 15.27
C PRO A 281 5.77 25.96 15.15
N PHE A 282 5.05 26.72 15.99
CA PHE A 282 3.58 26.75 15.99
C PHE A 282 3.00 27.42 14.74
N THR A 283 3.60 28.53 14.31
CA THR A 283 3.14 29.30 13.14
C THR A 283 3.94 28.98 11.88
N SER A 284 5.02 28.21 12.02
CA SER A 284 6.01 27.94 10.97
C SER A 284 6.58 29.23 10.36
N GLU A 285 6.66 30.30 11.14
CA GLU A 285 7.13 31.61 10.69
C GLU A 285 8.50 31.94 11.24
N TRP A 286 9.32 32.50 10.35
CA TRP A 286 10.57 33.14 10.70
C TRP A 286 10.35 34.62 10.92
N ARG A 287 10.94 35.19 11.97
CA ARG A 287 10.90 36.61 12.27
C ARG A 287 12.28 37.15 12.56
N ILE A 288 12.56 38.32 12.00
CA ILE A 288 13.77 39.09 12.30
C ILE A 288 13.35 40.33 13.08
N GLY A 289 13.76 40.40 14.34
CA GLY A 289 13.46 41.56 15.21
C GLY A 289 14.34 42.75 14.87
N ASN A 290 13.82 43.98 15.14
CA ASN A 290 14.56 45.24 15.01
C ASN A 290 15.25 45.47 13.63
N LYS A 291 14.61 45.11 12.55
CA LYS A 291 15.12 45.18 11.17
C LYS A 291 15.63 46.56 10.73
N SER A 292 15.11 47.65 11.35
CA SER A 292 15.51 49.03 11.08
C SER A 292 16.67 49.54 11.92
N ALA A 293 17.16 48.73 12.87
CA ALA A 293 18.22 49.16 13.81
C ALA A 293 19.56 49.47 13.12
N ALA A 294 19.82 48.90 11.96
CA ALA A 294 21.05 49.11 11.16
C ALA A 294 21.14 50.57 10.60
N GLY A 295 19.99 51.27 10.46
CA GLY A 295 19.95 52.60 9.91
C GLY A 295 20.11 52.66 8.39
N MET A 296 19.97 53.90 7.83
CA MET A 296 20.04 54.10 6.38
C MET A 296 21.50 54.14 5.80
N TYR A 297 22.51 54.20 6.68
CA TYR A 297 23.90 54.32 6.28
C TYR A 297 24.65 52.96 6.26
N ASP A 298 23.96 51.88 6.49
CA ASP A 298 24.52 50.52 6.34
C ASP A 298 24.45 50.07 4.90
N ILE A 299 25.55 50.29 4.13
CA ILE A 299 25.67 50.00 2.70
C ILE A 299 25.35 48.51 2.42
N MET A 300 25.79 47.61 3.27
CA MET A 300 25.56 46.17 3.07
C MET A 300 24.08 45.85 3.13
N SER A 301 23.33 46.49 4.05
CA SER A 301 21.89 46.20 4.21
C SER A 301 20.99 47.05 3.30
N THR A 302 21.46 48.16 2.73
CA THR A 302 20.64 49.07 1.91
C THR A 302 20.98 49.08 0.42
N GLU A 303 22.20 48.65 0.07
CA GLU A 303 22.65 48.65 -1.35
C GLU A 303 23.13 47.29 -1.82
N THR A 304 23.99 46.59 -1.05
CA THR A 304 24.55 45.31 -1.48
C THR A 304 23.51 44.21 -1.49
N TYR A 305 22.87 43.97 -0.35
CA TYR A 305 21.86 42.92 -0.15
C TYR A 305 20.43 43.44 0.07
N GLY A 306 20.26 44.75 -0.01
CA GLY A 306 18.97 45.42 0.13
C GLY A 306 18.76 46.47 -0.93
N THR A 307 17.67 47.23 -0.79
CA THR A 307 17.31 48.41 -1.54
C THR A 307 16.91 49.52 -0.58
N HIS A 308 16.81 50.75 -1.09
CA HIS A 308 16.29 51.90 -0.27
C HIS A 308 14.87 51.65 0.24
N ARG A 309 14.07 50.81 -0.42
CA ARG A 309 12.68 50.49 -0.04
C ARG A 309 12.55 49.23 0.81
N ALA A 310 13.47 48.29 0.69
CA ALA A 310 13.52 47.06 1.46
C ALA A 310 14.96 46.74 1.84
N ASN A 311 15.29 46.82 3.11
CA ASN A 311 16.62 46.47 3.59
C ASN A 311 16.85 44.95 3.56
N ALA A 312 18.11 44.51 3.64
CA ALA A 312 18.51 43.12 3.57
C ALA A 312 17.81 42.24 4.62
N TYR A 313 17.54 42.78 5.83
CA TYR A 313 16.88 42.02 6.90
C TYR A 313 15.42 41.71 6.58
N LYS A 314 14.72 42.64 5.92
CA LYS A 314 13.36 42.42 5.44
C LYS A 314 13.34 41.40 4.30
N ILE A 315 14.25 41.56 3.35
CA ILE A 315 14.35 40.62 2.21
C ILE A 315 14.73 39.21 2.71
N LEU A 316 15.62 39.10 3.69
CA LEU A 316 15.96 37.82 4.32
C LEU A 316 14.74 37.20 5.04
N GLU A 317 13.96 38.00 5.80
CA GLU A 317 12.74 37.52 6.46
C GLU A 317 11.70 37.02 5.45
N ASP A 318 11.49 37.75 4.35
CA ASP A 318 10.59 37.33 3.28
C ASP A 318 11.12 36.03 2.62
N THR A 319 12.44 35.91 2.41
CA THR A 319 13.09 34.70 1.88
C THR A 319 12.91 33.50 2.81
N LEU A 320 13.11 33.65 4.10
CA LEU A 320 12.94 32.62 5.12
C LEU A 320 11.50 32.11 5.19
N ASN A 321 10.53 32.99 4.91
CA ASN A 321 9.11 32.65 4.87
C ASN A 321 8.63 32.25 3.46
N LEU A 322 9.55 32.01 2.53
CA LEU A 322 9.26 31.61 1.14
C LEU A 322 8.34 32.60 0.41
N ARG A 323 8.43 33.89 0.77
CA ARG A 323 7.66 34.97 0.15
C ARG A 323 8.52 35.73 -0.83
N ASP A 324 7.95 36.09 -1.98
CA ASP A 324 8.59 37.02 -2.90
C ASP A 324 8.55 38.43 -2.31
N CYS A 325 9.68 39.11 -2.33
CA CYS A 325 9.72 40.49 -1.90
C CYS A 325 8.98 41.38 -2.93
N ARG A 326 7.89 42.00 -2.50
CA ARG A 326 7.06 42.91 -3.33
C ARG A 326 7.02 44.28 -2.71
N ILE A 327 7.26 45.31 -3.57
CA ILE A 327 7.27 46.71 -3.16
C ILE A 327 6.05 47.42 -3.76
N TYR A 328 5.34 48.13 -2.90
CA TYR A 328 4.11 48.82 -3.26
C TYR A 328 4.27 50.32 -3.05
N ASP A 329 3.78 51.11 -3.99
CA ASP A 329 3.59 52.53 -3.84
C ASP A 329 2.15 52.81 -3.37
N THR A 330 2.01 53.80 -2.52
CA THR A 330 0.69 54.31 -2.13
C THR A 330 0.40 55.51 -3.04
N ILE A 331 -0.63 55.42 -3.87
CA ILE A 331 -1.14 56.50 -4.69
C ILE A 331 -2.51 56.92 -4.17
N GLU A 332 -2.77 58.23 -4.20
CA GLU A 332 -4.07 58.78 -3.85
C GLU A 332 -4.89 58.92 -5.15
N GLU A 333 -5.99 58.19 -5.26
CA GLU A 333 -6.91 58.23 -6.37
C GLU A 333 -8.33 58.43 -5.82
N ASP A 334 -8.98 59.53 -6.23
CA ASP A 334 -10.32 59.92 -5.77
C ASP A 334 -10.45 60.08 -4.24
N GLY A 335 -9.42 60.62 -3.56
CA GLY A 335 -9.39 60.80 -2.13
C GLY A 335 -9.29 59.50 -1.32
N LYS A 336 -8.92 58.38 -1.97
CA LYS A 336 -8.65 57.08 -1.32
C LYS A 336 -7.22 56.62 -1.61
N GLU A 337 -6.55 56.18 -0.56
CA GLU A 337 -5.23 55.55 -0.70
C GLU A 337 -5.36 54.18 -1.34
N ARG A 338 -4.66 53.97 -2.44
CA ARG A 338 -4.57 52.71 -3.17
C ARG A 338 -3.12 52.24 -3.22
N ARG A 339 -2.87 50.97 -2.88
CA ARG A 339 -1.58 50.32 -3.01
C ARG A 339 -1.41 49.76 -4.42
N VAL A 340 -0.38 50.23 -5.14
CA VAL A 340 -0.04 49.79 -6.50
C VAL A 340 1.34 49.15 -6.48
N LEU A 341 1.49 48.01 -7.14
CA LEU A 341 2.77 47.29 -7.21
C LEU A 341 3.77 48.10 -8.04
N ASN A 342 4.90 48.48 -7.44
CA ASN A 342 6.02 49.07 -8.14
C ASN A 342 6.88 47.95 -8.75
N GLN A 343 6.72 47.72 -10.06
CA GLN A 343 7.39 46.62 -10.77
C GLN A 343 8.92 46.79 -10.76
N LYS A 344 9.44 48.00 -10.95
CA LYS A 344 10.89 48.27 -10.99
C LYS A 344 11.54 47.97 -9.65
N GLU A 345 10.98 48.52 -8.56
CA GLU A 345 11.52 48.31 -7.22
C GLU A 345 11.33 46.85 -6.75
N THR A 346 10.25 46.21 -7.14
CA THR A 346 10.01 44.78 -6.86
C THR A 346 11.06 43.91 -7.56
N MET A 347 11.35 44.18 -8.85
CA MET A 347 12.37 43.41 -9.59
C MET A 347 13.75 43.58 -8.95
N LEU A 348 14.10 44.81 -8.55
CA LEU A 348 15.37 45.09 -7.87
C LEU A 348 15.45 44.33 -6.53
N ALA A 349 14.38 44.34 -5.72
CA ALA A 349 14.33 43.61 -4.46
C ALA A 349 14.44 42.07 -4.67
N GLN A 350 13.81 41.53 -5.69
CA GLN A 350 13.91 40.12 -6.05
C GLN A 350 15.32 39.72 -6.52
N GLN A 351 16.03 40.58 -7.24
CA GLN A 351 17.44 40.37 -7.57
C GLN A 351 18.30 40.28 -6.31
N LYS A 352 18.07 41.17 -5.32
CA LYS A 352 18.75 41.10 -4.02
C LYS A 352 18.36 39.85 -3.23
N GLN A 353 17.11 39.45 -3.29
CA GLN A 353 16.64 38.21 -2.71
C GLN A 353 17.35 37.00 -3.30
N GLN A 354 17.54 36.94 -4.61
CA GLN A 354 18.29 35.85 -5.23
C GLN A 354 19.78 35.89 -4.83
N ALA A 355 20.41 37.08 -4.79
CA ALA A 355 21.78 37.21 -4.34
C ALA A 355 21.98 36.71 -2.89
N ILE A 356 21.03 36.95 -2.00
CA ILE A 356 21.06 36.40 -0.63
C ILE A 356 21.00 34.88 -0.65
N LYS A 357 20.12 34.27 -1.48
CA LYS A 357 20.00 32.81 -1.62
C LYS A 357 21.29 32.18 -2.12
N ASP A 358 21.89 32.78 -3.17
CA ASP A 358 23.13 32.28 -3.78
C ASP A 358 24.31 32.41 -2.80
N THR A 359 24.39 33.52 -2.07
CA THR A 359 25.41 33.73 -1.04
C THR A 359 25.27 32.70 0.08
N PHE A 360 24.04 32.41 0.54
CA PHE A 360 23.80 31.39 1.55
C PHE A 360 24.18 29.99 1.08
N ALA A 361 23.84 29.61 -0.13
CA ALA A 361 24.18 28.30 -0.70
C ALA A 361 25.70 28.05 -0.72
N GLY A 362 26.51 29.10 -1.03
CA GLY A 362 27.96 29.02 -0.91
C GLY A 362 28.48 29.03 0.54
N TRP A 363 27.93 29.90 1.37
CA TRP A 363 28.37 30.12 2.74
C TRP A 363 28.09 28.91 3.66
N VAL A 364 26.96 28.24 3.51
CA VAL A 364 26.49 27.20 4.45
C VAL A 364 27.48 26.05 4.58
N TRP A 365 28.22 25.74 3.52
CA TRP A 365 29.14 24.62 3.46
C TRP A 365 30.63 25.00 3.67
N GLN A 366 30.98 26.28 3.81
CA GLN A 366 32.39 26.72 3.91
C GLN A 366 33.05 26.30 5.21
N ASP A 367 32.36 26.47 6.33
CA ASP A 367 32.89 26.11 7.65
C ASP A 367 32.78 24.61 7.92
N PRO A 368 33.92 23.90 8.23
CA PRO A 368 33.90 22.46 8.43
C PRO A 368 33.03 22.00 9.62
N GLN A 369 32.98 22.79 10.72
CA GLN A 369 32.22 22.41 11.90
C GLN A 369 30.72 22.49 11.62
N ARG A 370 30.29 23.60 11.00
CA ARG A 370 28.93 23.81 10.56
C ARG A 370 28.51 22.74 9.54
N ARG A 371 29.39 22.43 8.55
CA ARG A 371 29.16 21.37 7.56
C ARG A 371 28.88 20.02 8.23
N ASN A 372 29.74 19.59 9.11
CA ASN A 372 29.59 18.31 9.80
C ASN A 372 28.33 18.25 10.66
N LEU A 373 27.99 19.35 11.35
CA LEU A 373 26.76 19.47 12.13
C LEU A 373 25.52 19.31 11.24
N LEU A 374 25.47 20.04 10.13
CA LEU A 374 24.33 20.04 9.22
C LEU A 374 24.16 18.71 8.50
N VAL A 375 25.24 18.09 8.02
CA VAL A 375 25.25 16.77 7.41
C VAL A 375 24.71 15.73 8.39
N LYS A 376 25.21 15.74 9.64
CA LYS A 376 24.72 14.82 10.68
C LYS A 376 23.24 15.04 10.96
N GLN A 377 22.83 16.28 11.18
CA GLN A 377 21.42 16.61 11.47
C GLN A 377 20.50 16.22 10.31
N TYR A 378 20.90 16.47 9.07
CA TYR A 378 20.12 16.10 7.89
C TYR A 378 19.95 14.59 7.78
N ASN A 379 21.02 13.84 7.91
CA ASN A 379 20.98 12.38 7.86
C ASN A 379 20.12 11.79 9.00
N GLU A 380 20.17 12.36 10.20
CA GLU A 380 19.32 11.93 11.32
C GLU A 380 17.83 12.21 11.07
N LEU A 381 17.48 13.34 10.46
CA LEU A 381 16.08 13.74 10.25
C LEU A 381 15.46 13.14 8.98
N PHE A 382 16.20 13.10 7.89
CA PHE A 382 15.66 12.81 6.56
C PHE A 382 16.24 11.54 5.90
N ASN A 383 17.33 11.03 6.38
CA ASN A 383 17.96 9.81 5.89
C ASN A 383 18.01 8.73 6.98
N SER A 384 16.93 8.64 7.78
CA SER A 384 16.80 7.68 8.89
C SER A 384 15.91 6.51 8.55
N THR A 385 15.17 6.60 7.45
CA THR A 385 14.12 5.65 7.09
C THR A 385 14.56 4.76 5.94
N ARG A 386 14.36 3.45 6.10
CA ARG A 386 14.56 2.45 5.05
C ARG A 386 13.19 1.86 4.65
N PRO A 387 12.89 1.73 3.34
CA PRO A 387 11.71 1.01 2.90
C PRO A 387 11.81 -0.48 3.26
N ARG A 388 10.68 -1.19 3.29
CA ARG A 388 10.68 -2.64 3.43
C ARG A 388 11.36 -3.29 2.22
N GLU A 389 12.26 -4.22 2.50
CA GLU A 389 12.91 -5.06 1.50
C GLU A 389 12.74 -6.52 1.93
N TYR A 390 12.23 -7.33 1.04
CA TYR A 390 11.93 -8.73 1.31
C TYR A 390 13.09 -9.62 0.86
N ASP A 391 13.50 -10.55 1.72
CA ASP A 391 14.52 -11.57 1.41
C ASP A 391 13.84 -12.93 1.24
N GLY A 392 13.91 -13.48 0.03
CA GLY A 392 13.39 -14.81 -0.31
C GLY A 392 14.46 -15.91 -0.33
N SER A 393 15.65 -15.66 0.22
CA SER A 393 16.76 -16.62 0.19
C SER A 393 16.45 -17.93 0.91
N HIS A 394 15.61 -17.88 1.95
CA HIS A 394 15.19 -19.01 2.77
C HIS A 394 14.03 -19.82 2.15
N ILE A 395 13.41 -19.37 1.06
CA ILE A 395 12.27 -20.05 0.44
C ILE A 395 12.77 -21.18 -0.47
N HIS A 396 12.20 -22.38 -0.28
CA HIS A 396 12.46 -23.55 -1.08
C HIS A 396 11.27 -23.86 -1.99
N PHE A 397 11.50 -23.85 -3.31
CA PHE A 397 10.47 -24.03 -4.33
C PHE A 397 10.26 -25.50 -4.66
N VAL A 398 9.34 -26.16 -3.96
CA VAL A 398 9.04 -27.58 -4.14
C VAL A 398 8.27 -27.80 -5.44
N GLY A 399 8.69 -28.81 -6.22
CA GLY A 399 8.05 -29.17 -7.50
C GLY A 399 8.39 -28.26 -8.68
N MET A 400 9.27 -27.27 -8.47
CA MET A 400 9.84 -26.45 -9.55
C MET A 400 10.82 -27.28 -10.39
N ASN A 401 10.96 -26.94 -11.67
CA ASN A 401 11.94 -27.54 -12.57
C ASN A 401 13.36 -27.35 -12.01
N PRO A 402 14.10 -28.45 -11.73
CA PRO A 402 15.42 -28.36 -11.11
C PRO A 402 16.49 -27.72 -12.02
N GLU A 403 16.26 -27.62 -13.32
CA GLU A 403 17.16 -26.95 -14.25
C GLU A 403 17.04 -25.42 -14.20
N ILE A 404 16.00 -24.89 -13.57
CA ILE A 404 15.73 -23.45 -13.48
C ILE A 404 16.00 -22.97 -12.06
N ASN A 405 16.90 -21.99 -11.95
CA ASN A 405 17.15 -21.27 -10.69
C ASN A 405 16.55 -19.87 -10.78
N LEU A 406 15.69 -19.53 -9.83
CA LEU A 406 15.20 -18.17 -9.70
C LEU A 406 16.33 -17.24 -9.23
N ARG A 407 16.43 -16.09 -9.87
CA ARG A 407 17.38 -15.04 -9.47
C ARG A 407 16.98 -14.45 -8.13
N GLU A 408 17.92 -13.79 -7.45
CA GLU A 408 17.70 -13.17 -6.15
C GLU A 408 16.45 -12.26 -6.14
N HIS A 409 16.35 -11.31 -7.08
CA HIS A 409 15.19 -10.41 -7.15
C HIS A 409 13.85 -11.15 -7.38
N GLN A 410 13.87 -12.29 -8.08
CA GLN A 410 12.65 -13.11 -8.28
C GLN A 410 12.24 -13.82 -6.99
N ARG A 411 13.20 -14.33 -6.24
CA ARG A 411 12.96 -14.95 -4.92
C ARG A 411 12.46 -13.91 -3.93
N ASN A 412 13.03 -12.71 -3.93
CA ASN A 412 12.60 -11.59 -3.10
C ASN A 412 11.19 -11.12 -3.48
N ALA A 413 10.83 -11.14 -4.77
CA ALA A 413 9.47 -10.87 -5.23
C ALA A 413 8.46 -11.90 -4.70
N VAL A 414 8.83 -13.19 -4.67
CA VAL A 414 7.97 -14.23 -4.08
C VAL A 414 7.80 -14.00 -2.57
N ALA A 415 8.88 -13.69 -1.85
CA ALA A 415 8.81 -13.32 -0.43
C ALA A 415 7.88 -12.12 -0.19
N HIS A 416 7.97 -11.10 -1.06
CA HIS A 416 7.09 -9.94 -1.00
C HIS A 416 5.60 -10.33 -1.15
N VAL A 417 5.28 -11.25 -2.05
CA VAL A 417 3.90 -11.74 -2.22
C VAL A 417 3.43 -12.53 -1.00
N LEU A 418 4.29 -13.38 -0.43
CA LEU A 418 3.93 -14.24 0.70
C LEU A 418 3.77 -13.45 2.01
N TYR A 419 4.61 -12.46 2.25
CA TYR A 419 4.67 -11.73 3.53
C TYR A 419 4.05 -10.33 3.48
N GLY A 420 4.00 -9.71 2.30
CA GLY A 420 3.47 -8.36 2.11
C GLY A 420 2.00 -8.27 1.70
N GLY A 421 1.37 -9.37 1.33
CA GLY A 421 -0.02 -9.41 0.86
C GLY A 421 -0.18 -8.85 -0.56
N ASN A 422 -1.05 -7.86 -0.76
CA ASN A 422 -1.26 -7.25 -2.08
C ASN A 422 0.01 -6.59 -2.59
N THR A 423 0.55 -7.10 -3.71
CA THR A 423 1.87 -6.73 -4.20
C THR A 423 1.83 -6.22 -5.64
N LEU A 424 2.55 -5.14 -5.91
CA LEU A 424 2.83 -4.63 -7.26
C LEU A 424 4.24 -5.01 -7.68
N LEU A 425 4.39 -5.91 -8.65
CA LEU A 425 5.67 -6.28 -9.25
C LEU A 425 6.00 -5.35 -10.43
N ALA A 426 6.60 -4.20 -10.15
CA ALA A 426 6.94 -3.17 -11.13
C ALA A 426 8.34 -3.34 -11.75
N HIS A 427 8.81 -4.58 -11.88
CA HIS A 427 10.11 -4.88 -12.49
C HIS A 427 10.12 -4.53 -13.99
N GLU A 428 11.30 -4.25 -14.53
CA GLU A 428 11.49 -3.96 -15.94
C GLU A 428 11.11 -5.14 -16.85
N VAL A 429 10.93 -4.85 -18.14
CA VAL A 429 10.66 -5.90 -19.15
C VAL A 429 11.87 -6.82 -19.23
N GLY A 430 11.62 -8.14 -19.19
CA GLY A 430 12.68 -9.17 -19.21
C GLY A 430 13.22 -9.59 -17.82
N ALA A 431 12.75 -8.99 -16.73
CA ALA A 431 13.13 -9.40 -15.36
C ALA A 431 12.60 -10.80 -14.97
N GLY A 432 11.60 -11.33 -15.70
CA GLY A 432 11.02 -12.65 -15.46
C GLY A 432 9.80 -12.63 -14.55
N LYS A 433 8.98 -11.57 -14.61
CA LYS A 433 7.73 -11.43 -13.84
C LYS A 433 6.79 -12.63 -13.93
N SER A 434 6.72 -13.29 -15.10
CA SER A 434 5.91 -14.52 -15.26
C SER A 434 6.36 -15.62 -14.30
N PHE A 435 7.66 -15.76 -14.08
CA PHE A 435 8.21 -16.74 -13.14
C PHE A 435 7.95 -16.33 -11.68
N GLU A 436 8.06 -15.04 -11.37
CA GLU A 436 7.72 -14.51 -10.03
C GLU A 436 6.26 -14.80 -9.68
N MET A 437 5.34 -14.51 -10.59
CA MET A 437 3.91 -14.77 -10.41
C MET A 437 3.60 -16.28 -10.31
N ALA A 438 4.21 -17.09 -11.18
CA ALA A 438 4.01 -18.53 -11.18
C ALA A 438 4.54 -19.18 -9.89
N ALA A 439 5.74 -18.80 -9.46
CA ALA A 439 6.35 -19.30 -8.24
C ALA A 439 5.57 -18.87 -7.00
N SER A 440 5.14 -17.61 -6.92
CA SER A 440 4.29 -17.10 -5.82
C SER A 440 2.98 -17.88 -5.71
N ALA A 441 2.31 -18.12 -6.82
CA ALA A 441 1.05 -18.86 -6.83
C ALA A 441 1.22 -20.32 -6.42
N MET A 442 2.29 -20.97 -6.88
CA MET A 442 2.57 -22.37 -6.53
C MET A 442 2.98 -22.52 -5.07
N GLU A 443 3.76 -21.56 -4.55
CA GLU A 443 4.18 -21.56 -3.15
C GLU A 443 3.00 -21.25 -2.22
N SER A 444 2.18 -20.25 -2.55
CA SER A 444 0.95 -19.97 -1.80
C SER A 444 0.01 -21.20 -1.77
N LYS A 445 -0.07 -21.92 -2.90
CA LYS A 445 -0.87 -23.15 -2.96
C LYS A 445 -0.25 -24.30 -2.15
N ARG A 446 1.07 -24.47 -2.18
CA ARG A 446 1.78 -25.47 -1.40
C ARG A 446 1.61 -25.26 0.10
N LEU A 447 1.70 -24.02 0.53
CA LEU A 447 1.52 -23.59 1.92
C LEU A 447 0.05 -23.56 2.37
N GLY A 448 -0.91 -23.85 1.48
CA GLY A 448 -2.34 -23.85 1.83
C GLY A 448 -2.99 -22.46 1.84
N LEU A 449 -2.23 -21.39 1.60
CA LEU A 449 -2.72 -20.01 1.59
C LEU A 449 -3.69 -19.73 0.43
N CYS A 450 -3.68 -20.54 -0.62
CA CYS A 450 -4.68 -20.50 -1.67
C CYS A 450 -4.95 -21.89 -2.25
N GLN A 451 -6.19 -22.15 -2.68
CA GLN A 451 -6.58 -23.41 -3.33
C GLN A 451 -6.46 -23.31 -4.85
N LYS A 452 -6.78 -22.16 -5.40
CA LYS A 452 -6.80 -21.88 -6.84
C LYS A 452 -6.27 -20.50 -7.12
N SER A 453 -5.39 -20.39 -8.12
CA SER A 453 -4.86 -19.12 -8.59
C SER A 453 -5.47 -18.78 -9.94
N LEU A 454 -5.94 -17.54 -10.09
CA LEU A 454 -6.44 -17.02 -11.37
C LEU A 454 -5.44 -16.01 -11.92
N PHE A 455 -4.96 -16.26 -13.13
CA PHE A 455 -4.08 -15.36 -13.85
C PHE A 455 -4.86 -14.65 -14.96
N VAL A 456 -4.91 -13.34 -14.92
CA VAL A 456 -5.52 -12.51 -15.95
C VAL A 456 -4.42 -11.86 -16.77
N VAL A 457 -4.32 -12.28 -18.04
CA VAL A 457 -3.29 -11.84 -18.96
C VAL A 457 -3.91 -11.35 -20.28
N PRO A 458 -3.22 -10.49 -21.05
CA PRO A 458 -3.68 -10.10 -22.39
C PRO A 458 -3.87 -11.33 -23.28
N ASN A 459 -4.94 -11.35 -24.11
CA ASN A 459 -5.32 -12.50 -24.92
C ASN A 459 -4.18 -13.07 -25.78
N HIS A 460 -3.35 -12.22 -26.36
CA HIS A 460 -2.23 -12.63 -27.21
C HIS A 460 -1.06 -13.28 -26.44
N LEU A 461 -1.03 -13.16 -25.11
CA LEU A 461 0.02 -13.74 -24.25
C LEU A 461 -0.44 -15.01 -23.53
N THR A 462 -1.70 -15.42 -23.64
CA THR A 462 -2.27 -16.52 -22.85
C THR A 462 -1.53 -17.83 -23.04
N GLU A 463 -1.28 -18.24 -24.30
CA GLU A 463 -0.57 -19.49 -24.62
C GLU A 463 0.91 -19.42 -24.23
N GLN A 464 1.57 -18.29 -24.48
CA GLN A 464 2.96 -18.07 -24.08
C GLN A 464 3.09 -18.17 -22.56
N TRP A 465 2.18 -17.53 -21.84
CA TRP A 465 2.20 -17.51 -20.37
C TRP A 465 1.99 -18.91 -19.79
N ALA A 466 1.06 -19.70 -20.36
CA ALA A 466 0.85 -21.10 -20.00
C ALA A 466 2.08 -21.97 -20.25
N SER A 467 2.75 -21.77 -21.38
CA SER A 467 3.99 -22.48 -21.73
C SER A 467 5.12 -22.14 -20.74
N GLU A 468 5.32 -20.87 -20.38
CA GLU A 468 6.31 -20.45 -19.40
C GLU A 468 6.01 -21.01 -18.00
N PHE A 469 4.72 -21.06 -17.62
CA PHE A 469 4.31 -21.66 -16.35
C PHE A 469 4.64 -23.16 -16.31
N LEU A 470 4.29 -23.92 -17.35
CA LEU A 470 4.59 -25.36 -17.43
C LEU A 470 6.08 -25.64 -17.55
N ARG A 471 6.86 -24.72 -18.13
CA ARG A 471 8.32 -24.80 -18.13
C ARG A 471 8.89 -24.73 -16.72
N LEU A 472 8.33 -23.84 -15.88
CA LEU A 472 8.75 -23.66 -14.48
C LEU A 472 8.23 -24.78 -13.58
N TYR A 473 6.95 -25.17 -13.75
CA TYR A 473 6.29 -26.23 -12.98
C TYR A 473 5.66 -27.29 -13.91
N PRO A 474 6.45 -28.26 -14.42
CA PRO A 474 5.99 -29.22 -15.42
C PRO A 474 4.81 -30.10 -15.01
N ASN A 475 4.67 -30.35 -13.70
CA ASN A 475 3.61 -31.22 -13.14
C ASN A 475 2.33 -30.44 -12.76
N SER A 476 2.27 -29.15 -13.02
CA SER A 476 1.09 -28.35 -12.64
C SER A 476 -0.07 -28.56 -13.62
N LYS A 477 -1.29 -28.50 -13.08
CA LYS A 477 -2.52 -28.58 -13.86
C LYS A 477 -3.00 -27.16 -14.15
N LEU A 478 -2.93 -26.75 -15.42
CA LEU A 478 -3.41 -25.46 -15.90
C LEU A 478 -4.68 -25.63 -16.71
N LEU A 479 -5.60 -24.70 -16.53
CA LEU A 479 -6.72 -24.49 -17.44
C LEU A 479 -6.48 -23.17 -18.18
N VAL A 480 -6.22 -23.26 -19.46
CA VAL A 480 -6.10 -22.10 -20.35
C VAL A 480 -7.44 -21.84 -20.97
N THR A 481 -7.96 -20.63 -20.80
CA THR A 481 -9.31 -20.25 -21.26
C THR A 481 -9.26 -19.06 -22.19
N SER A 482 -10.19 -19.06 -23.14
CA SER A 482 -10.44 -17.98 -24.10
C SER A 482 -11.84 -17.39 -23.90
N LYS A 483 -12.14 -16.29 -24.58
CA LYS A 483 -13.49 -15.68 -24.54
C LYS A 483 -14.61 -16.68 -24.86
N LYS A 484 -14.36 -17.64 -25.76
CA LYS A 484 -15.32 -18.67 -26.17
C LYS A 484 -15.71 -19.60 -25.03
N ASP A 485 -14.79 -19.89 -24.13
CA ASP A 485 -15.00 -20.78 -23.00
C ASP A 485 -15.94 -20.18 -21.94
N PHE A 486 -16.07 -18.86 -21.92
CA PHE A 486 -17.00 -18.14 -21.05
C PHE A 486 -18.37 -17.86 -21.68
N GLU A 487 -18.58 -18.27 -22.95
CA GLU A 487 -19.90 -18.18 -23.55
C GLU A 487 -20.89 -19.14 -22.85
N PRO A 488 -22.19 -18.79 -22.78
CA PRO A 488 -23.19 -19.59 -22.04
C PRO A 488 -23.22 -21.09 -22.39
N ALA A 489 -22.96 -21.44 -23.65
CA ALA A 489 -22.91 -22.83 -24.11
C ALA A 489 -21.68 -23.61 -23.57
N ASN A 490 -20.60 -22.93 -23.25
CA ASN A 490 -19.30 -23.53 -22.91
C ASN A 490 -18.91 -23.40 -21.43
N ARG A 491 -19.69 -22.64 -20.62
CA ARG A 491 -19.36 -22.40 -19.21
C ARG A 491 -19.25 -23.65 -18.36
N LYS A 492 -20.09 -24.66 -18.62
CA LYS A 492 -20.12 -25.89 -17.81
C LYS A 492 -18.80 -26.68 -17.86
N PRO A 493 -18.13 -26.89 -19.01
CA PRO A 493 -16.82 -27.53 -19.05
C PRO A 493 -15.75 -26.79 -18.24
N VAL A 494 -15.72 -25.46 -18.36
CA VAL A 494 -14.77 -24.61 -17.61
C VAL A 494 -14.97 -24.75 -16.11
N SER A 495 -16.19 -24.61 -15.62
CA SER A 495 -16.55 -24.75 -14.21
C SER A 495 -16.22 -26.16 -13.68
N TYR A 496 -16.56 -27.20 -14.43
CA TYR A 496 -16.33 -28.58 -14.04
C TYR A 496 -14.84 -28.97 -14.02
N THR A 497 -14.05 -28.53 -14.99
CA THR A 497 -12.61 -28.77 -15.03
C THR A 497 -11.90 -28.09 -13.86
N HIS A 498 -12.34 -26.91 -13.47
CA HIS A 498 -11.85 -26.22 -12.28
C HIS A 498 -12.12 -26.99 -11.00
N LEU A 499 -13.30 -27.61 -10.86
CA LEU A 499 -13.69 -28.38 -9.68
C LEU A 499 -12.97 -29.75 -9.63
N ARG A 500 -12.77 -30.42 -10.78
CA ARG A 500 -12.10 -31.74 -10.83
C ARG A 500 -10.59 -31.71 -10.65
N ALA A 501 -9.94 -30.59 -10.89
CA ALA A 501 -8.50 -30.48 -10.65
C ALA A 501 -8.08 -30.79 -9.19
N HIS A 502 -9.04 -30.79 -8.26
CA HIS A 502 -8.84 -31.17 -6.86
C HIS A 502 -9.15 -32.63 -6.50
N GLU A 503 -9.92 -33.37 -7.32
CA GLU A 503 -10.34 -34.73 -6.97
C GLU A 503 -9.31 -35.84 -7.27
N THR A 504 -8.21 -35.53 -7.93
CA THR A 504 -7.21 -36.53 -8.34
C THR A 504 -5.94 -36.52 -7.49
N ARG A 505 -6.05 -36.24 -6.19
CA ARG A 505 -5.04 -36.59 -5.20
C ARG A 505 -5.66 -37.55 -4.20
N SER A 506 -5.60 -38.82 -4.50
CA SER A 506 -5.46 -39.93 -3.55
C SER A 506 -3.99 -40.32 -3.54
#